data_1a29c1d164f0487e9985340126c0235f
#
_entry.id   1a29c1d164f0487e9985340126c0235f
#
_cell.length_a   1.000
_cell.length_b   1.000
_cell.length_c   1.000
_cell.angle_alpha   90.00
_cell.angle_beta   90.00
_cell.angle_gamma   90.00
#
_symmetry.space_group_name_H-M   'P 1'
#
loop_
_entity.id
_entity.type
_entity.pdbx_description
1 polymer ?
#
loop_
_entity_poly.entity_id
_entity_poly.type
_entity_poly.pdbx_seq_one_letter_code
_entity_poly.pdbx_strand_id
1 'polypeptide(L)'
;MITSAFTCTGPYAVLIMLGIKRVENRSAMPVPAKGRCAVGCSKSFCKEEYGNFIKWAAHALSEEEFERIPAWGDVKDWPGKIVGTCDYESRGRNDLRLEGDNAARGGHAGRVTLPWDEGYEYWWDLSEVACFDQPIPCRGNVGMWQMSESLAVQVTAADVLARCVGDQVVTAADAARLFHAAVPIAGAREGFFMLPLDDAGRALSAPVLVSLGAQTGTAAVDPGEVFREALKAGARSIVVAHNHPSGDPTPSKADIAATAELKDLAVRLKIGFVDHVIVAGSNSAYVSLAEEGVL
;
A
#
# COMPACT_ATOMS: atom_id res chain seq x y z
N MET A 1 -11.16 -4.28 -6.25
CA MET A 1 -9.92 -5.11 -6.46
C MET A 1 -9.15 -4.54 -7.64
N ILE A 2 -7.82 -4.37 -7.48
CA ILE A 2 -6.93 -3.90 -8.54
C ILE A 2 -6.52 -5.11 -9.39
N THR A 3 -6.95 -5.15 -10.65
CA THR A 3 -6.75 -6.31 -11.52
C THR A 3 -5.77 -6.06 -12.66
N SER A 4 -5.46 -4.78 -12.94
CA SER A 4 -4.61 -4.37 -14.04
C SER A 4 -3.28 -3.81 -13.55
N ALA A 5 -2.23 -4.01 -14.33
CA ALA A 5 -0.91 -3.46 -14.09
C ALA A 5 -0.27 -2.96 -15.38
N PHE A 6 0.65 -2.03 -15.31
CA PHE A 6 1.56 -1.70 -16.40
C PHE A 6 3.01 -1.75 -15.92
N THR A 7 3.92 -2.02 -16.85
CA THR A 7 5.35 -2.07 -16.57
C THR A 7 6.05 -0.91 -17.27
N CYS A 8 6.88 -0.18 -16.55
CA CYS A 8 7.72 0.87 -17.08
C CYS A 8 9.21 0.60 -16.78
N THR A 9 10.11 1.36 -17.40
CA THR A 9 11.53 1.30 -17.07
C THR A 9 11.77 1.76 -15.64
N GLY A 10 12.85 1.32 -15.02
CA GLY A 10 13.15 1.61 -13.63
C GLY A 10 13.13 3.09 -13.26
N PRO A 11 13.80 3.98 -14.02
CA PRO A 11 13.76 5.41 -13.77
C PRO A 11 12.34 6.00 -13.74
N TYR A 12 11.47 5.55 -14.64
CA TYR A 12 10.07 6.02 -14.67
C TYR A 12 9.26 5.48 -13.51
N ALA A 13 9.49 4.22 -13.11
CA ALA A 13 8.86 3.68 -11.91
C ALA A 13 9.20 4.54 -10.68
N VAL A 14 10.47 4.94 -10.51
CA VAL A 14 10.90 5.84 -9.42
C VAL A 14 10.16 7.18 -9.51
N LEU A 15 10.17 7.84 -10.67
CA LEU A 15 9.50 9.14 -10.83
C LEU A 15 7.98 9.09 -10.63
N ILE A 16 7.34 7.98 -11.05
CA ILE A 16 5.91 7.77 -10.81
C ILE A 16 5.65 7.62 -9.31
N MET A 17 6.40 6.77 -8.62
CA MET A 17 6.22 6.53 -7.19
C MET A 17 6.48 7.77 -6.33
N LEU A 18 7.30 8.69 -6.80
CA LEU A 18 7.51 10.00 -6.16
C LEU A 18 6.43 11.04 -6.52
N GLY A 19 5.51 10.72 -7.43
CA GLY A 19 4.52 11.66 -7.96
C GLY A 19 5.11 12.78 -8.83
N ILE A 20 6.38 12.66 -9.25
CA ILE A 20 7.07 13.61 -10.14
C ILE A 20 6.61 13.39 -11.58
N LYS A 21 6.62 12.14 -12.06
CA LYS A 21 6.06 11.79 -13.38
C LYS A 21 4.55 11.51 -13.21
N ARG A 22 3.75 12.44 -13.69
CA ARG A 22 2.27 12.38 -13.60
C ARG A 22 1.58 12.04 -14.92
N VAL A 23 2.34 11.81 -15.97
CA VAL A 23 1.82 11.46 -17.28
C VAL A 23 2.59 10.27 -17.82
N GLU A 24 1.88 9.27 -18.28
CA GLU A 24 2.45 8.11 -18.99
C GLU A 24 1.96 8.09 -20.42
N ASN A 25 2.87 8.03 -21.39
CA ASN A 25 2.57 8.04 -22.81
C ASN A 25 2.42 6.62 -23.34
N ARG A 26 1.35 6.33 -24.08
CA ARG A 26 1.05 4.99 -24.62
C ARG A 26 0.47 5.06 -26.03
N SER A 27 0.71 3.98 -26.78
CA SER A 27 0.16 3.80 -28.13
C SER A 27 -1.28 3.29 -28.14
N ALA A 28 -1.82 2.90 -26.99
CA ALA A 28 -3.17 2.36 -26.88
C ALA A 28 -3.88 2.90 -25.64
N MET A 29 -5.20 3.11 -25.76
CA MET A 29 -6.07 3.44 -24.64
C MET A 29 -6.29 2.18 -23.78
N PRO A 30 -6.17 2.27 -22.43
CA PRO A 30 -6.53 1.17 -21.55
C PRO A 30 -8.05 0.97 -21.51
N VAL A 31 -8.47 -0.24 -21.15
CA VAL A 31 -9.88 -0.56 -20.92
C VAL A 31 -10.03 -1.10 -19.50
N PRO A 32 -10.75 -0.40 -18.62
CA PRO A 32 -11.47 0.87 -18.80
C PRO A 32 -10.53 2.07 -19.01
N ALA A 33 -11.06 3.20 -19.50
CA ALA A 33 -10.27 4.41 -19.76
C ALA A 33 -9.77 5.12 -18.49
N LYS A 34 -10.31 4.78 -17.34
CA LYS A 34 -9.87 5.25 -16.02
C LYS A 34 -10.00 4.16 -14.96
N GLY A 35 -9.19 4.24 -13.92
CA GLY A 35 -9.22 3.30 -12.81
C GLY A 35 -7.96 3.36 -11.98
N ARG A 36 -7.78 2.36 -11.13
CA ARG A 36 -6.56 2.15 -10.36
C ARG A 36 -5.80 0.96 -10.89
N CYS A 37 -4.50 1.09 -11.04
CA CYS A 37 -3.64 0.03 -11.55
C CYS A 37 -2.33 -0.09 -10.76
N ALA A 38 -1.69 -1.24 -10.89
CA ALA A 38 -0.37 -1.49 -10.34
C ALA A 38 0.73 -0.97 -11.28
N VAL A 39 1.82 -0.50 -10.68
CA VAL A 39 3.02 -0.03 -11.38
C VAL A 39 4.13 -1.04 -11.20
N GLY A 40 4.56 -1.66 -12.29
CA GLY A 40 5.67 -2.59 -12.33
C GLY A 40 6.97 -1.94 -12.79
N CYS A 41 8.08 -2.32 -12.16
CA CYS A 41 9.42 -1.96 -12.57
C CYS A 41 10.01 -3.04 -13.50
N SER A 42 10.61 -2.65 -14.61
CA SER A 42 11.20 -3.60 -15.57
C SER A 42 12.39 -4.36 -14.95
N LYS A 43 12.62 -5.59 -15.44
CA LYS A 43 13.76 -6.42 -14.99
C LYS A 43 15.13 -5.87 -15.43
N SER A 44 15.18 -5.01 -16.44
CA SER A 44 16.41 -4.41 -16.96
C SER A 44 16.98 -3.32 -16.05
N PHE A 45 16.20 -2.83 -15.09
CA PHE A 45 16.66 -1.78 -14.18
C PHE A 45 17.87 -2.22 -13.37
N CYS A 46 18.99 -1.53 -13.54
CA CYS A 46 20.26 -1.85 -12.90
C CYS A 46 20.95 -0.59 -12.35
N LYS A 47 22.03 -0.79 -11.60
CA LYS A 47 22.77 0.29 -10.96
C LYS A 47 23.36 1.29 -11.97
N GLU A 48 23.77 0.84 -13.15
CA GLU A 48 24.28 1.69 -14.21
C GLU A 48 23.18 2.59 -14.80
N GLU A 49 22.01 1.99 -15.12
CA GLU A 49 20.85 2.74 -15.59
C GLU A 49 20.41 3.77 -14.54
N TYR A 50 20.42 3.39 -13.26
CA TYR A 50 20.13 4.30 -12.16
C TYR A 50 21.17 5.45 -12.09
N GLY A 51 22.46 5.17 -12.24
CA GLY A 51 23.49 6.19 -12.26
C GLY A 51 23.34 7.20 -13.39
N ASN A 52 22.93 6.75 -14.58
CA ASN A 52 22.61 7.62 -15.71
C ASN A 52 21.36 8.46 -15.45
N PHE A 53 20.35 7.87 -14.83
CA PHE A 53 19.14 8.56 -14.40
C PHE A 53 19.46 9.69 -13.39
N ILE A 54 20.28 9.44 -12.38
CA ILE A 54 20.67 10.47 -11.40
C ILE A 54 21.36 11.66 -12.06
N LYS A 55 22.27 11.41 -13.02
CA LYS A 55 22.93 12.49 -13.78
C LYS A 55 21.93 13.33 -14.56
N TRP A 56 20.97 12.69 -15.20
CA TRP A 56 19.91 13.39 -15.91
C TRP A 56 18.99 14.17 -14.92
N ALA A 57 18.55 13.54 -13.83
CA ALA A 57 17.66 14.12 -12.85
C ALA A 57 18.24 15.41 -12.22
N ALA A 58 19.55 15.43 -11.95
CA ALA A 58 20.24 16.60 -11.43
C ALA A 58 20.18 17.85 -12.34
N HIS A 59 19.88 17.68 -13.61
CA HIS A 59 19.73 18.78 -14.56
C HIS A 59 18.27 19.07 -14.95
N ALA A 60 17.38 18.10 -14.79
CA ALA A 60 16.02 18.13 -15.31
C ALA A 60 14.96 18.43 -14.24
N LEU A 61 15.26 18.15 -12.98
CA LEU A 61 14.35 18.32 -11.85
C LEU A 61 14.71 19.56 -11.02
N SER A 62 13.74 20.07 -10.25
CA SER A 62 14.01 21.06 -9.23
C SER A 62 14.84 20.46 -8.08
N GLU A 63 15.52 21.29 -7.28
CA GLU A 63 16.29 20.83 -6.12
C GLU A 63 15.42 20.01 -5.15
N GLU A 64 14.22 20.48 -4.85
CA GLU A 64 13.25 19.79 -3.99
C GLU A 64 12.85 18.41 -4.55
N GLU A 65 12.60 18.30 -5.84
CA GLU A 65 12.26 17.03 -6.49
C GLU A 65 13.46 16.08 -6.52
N PHE A 66 14.66 16.62 -6.76
CA PHE A 66 15.90 15.83 -6.80
C PHE A 66 16.26 15.24 -5.44
N GLU A 67 16.12 16.00 -4.35
CA GLU A 67 16.36 15.54 -2.98
C GLU A 67 15.43 14.37 -2.56
N ARG A 68 14.24 14.26 -3.17
CA ARG A 68 13.30 13.18 -2.92
C ARG A 68 13.66 11.86 -3.58
N ILE A 69 14.65 11.86 -4.51
CA ILE A 69 15.03 10.63 -5.20
C ILE A 69 15.73 9.69 -4.21
N PRO A 70 15.21 8.45 -4.02
CA PRO A 70 15.77 7.48 -3.09
C PRO A 70 17.18 7.06 -3.53
N ALA A 71 18.02 6.63 -2.60
CA ALA A 71 19.32 6.05 -2.95
C ALA A 71 19.18 4.71 -3.70
N TRP A 72 20.20 4.30 -4.47
CA TRP A 72 20.16 2.99 -5.14
C TRP A 72 19.84 1.83 -4.18
N GLY A 73 20.35 1.92 -2.93
CA GLY A 73 20.10 0.92 -1.89
C GLY A 73 18.62 0.65 -1.63
N ASP A 74 17.77 1.67 -1.79
CA ASP A 74 16.35 1.62 -1.48
C ASP A 74 15.53 1.04 -2.64
N VAL A 75 16.02 1.16 -3.88
CA VAL A 75 15.30 0.74 -5.10
C VAL A 75 15.94 -0.45 -5.82
N LYS A 76 17.08 -0.95 -5.36
CA LYS A 76 17.82 -2.07 -5.97
C LYS A 76 17.01 -3.36 -6.08
N ASP A 77 16.00 -3.52 -5.24
CA ASP A 77 15.13 -4.69 -5.17
C ASP A 77 13.82 -4.53 -5.95
N TRP A 78 13.64 -3.41 -6.68
CA TRP A 78 12.46 -3.14 -7.50
C TRP A 78 12.41 -3.88 -8.84
N PRO A 79 13.55 -4.25 -9.49
CA PRO A 79 13.52 -4.89 -10.81
C PRO A 79 12.67 -6.17 -10.84
N GLY A 80 11.73 -6.24 -11.79
CA GLY A 80 10.84 -7.38 -11.96
C GLY A 80 9.76 -7.51 -10.88
N LYS A 81 9.42 -6.40 -10.21
CA LYS A 81 8.39 -6.37 -9.17
C LYS A 81 7.36 -5.28 -9.44
N ILE A 82 6.18 -5.41 -8.86
CA ILE A 82 5.22 -4.32 -8.66
C ILE A 82 5.69 -3.52 -7.46
N VAL A 83 5.87 -2.21 -7.66
CA VAL A 83 6.46 -1.29 -6.68
C VAL A 83 5.43 -0.38 -6.02
N GLY A 84 4.22 -0.35 -6.56
CA GLY A 84 3.14 0.46 -6.04
C GLY A 84 1.94 0.48 -6.96
N THR A 85 1.05 1.42 -6.73
CA THR A 85 -0.18 1.64 -7.50
C THR A 85 -0.37 3.12 -7.78
N CYS A 86 -1.20 3.43 -8.75
CA CYS A 86 -1.68 4.78 -9.00
C CYS A 86 -3.07 4.75 -9.62
N ASP A 87 -3.78 5.84 -9.52
CA ASP A 87 -4.96 6.09 -10.32
C ASP A 87 -4.52 6.56 -11.71
N TYR A 88 -5.27 6.20 -12.74
CA TYR A 88 -5.04 6.66 -14.09
C TYR A 88 -6.35 7.11 -14.75
N GLU A 89 -6.24 8.12 -15.59
CA GLU A 89 -7.30 8.55 -16.51
C GLU A 89 -6.68 8.73 -17.90
N SER A 90 -7.17 7.96 -18.87
CA SER A 90 -6.67 8.02 -20.23
C SER A 90 -7.35 9.12 -21.01
N ARG A 91 -6.54 9.93 -21.71
CA ARG A 91 -7.01 10.98 -22.62
C ARG A 91 -6.45 10.72 -24.02
N GLY A 92 -7.31 10.86 -25.02
CA GLY A 92 -6.92 10.79 -26.42
C GLY A 92 -6.46 12.15 -26.96
N ARG A 93 -5.75 12.13 -28.09
CA ARG A 93 -5.25 13.35 -28.78
C ARG A 93 -6.38 14.35 -29.11
N ASN A 94 -7.60 13.85 -29.32
CA ASN A 94 -8.75 14.67 -29.64
C ASN A 94 -9.34 15.40 -28.43
N ASP A 95 -9.14 14.86 -27.21
CA ASP A 95 -9.67 15.44 -25.97
C ASP A 95 -8.93 16.74 -25.60
N LEU A 96 -7.68 16.87 -26.03
CA LEU A 96 -6.84 18.04 -25.78
C LEU A 96 -7.24 19.27 -26.62
N ARG A 97 -7.97 19.08 -27.72
CA ARG A 97 -8.44 20.18 -28.56
C ARG A 97 -9.57 20.98 -27.94
N LEU A 98 -10.22 20.46 -26.91
CA LEU A 98 -11.37 21.11 -26.25
C LEU A 98 -10.95 22.03 -25.09
N GLU A 99 -9.73 21.91 -24.58
CA GLU A 99 -9.24 22.69 -23.43
C GLU A 99 -8.37 23.91 -23.76
N GLY A 100 -8.28 24.28 -25.04
CA GLY A 100 -7.58 25.48 -25.54
C GLY A 100 -6.06 25.31 -25.70
N ASP A 101 -5.41 26.26 -26.41
CA ASP A 101 -4.02 26.21 -26.89
C ASP A 101 -2.92 25.94 -25.83
N ASN A 102 -3.23 25.96 -24.53
CA ASN A 102 -2.31 25.65 -23.46
C ASN A 102 -2.08 24.14 -23.26
N ALA A 103 -2.95 23.28 -23.73
CA ALA A 103 -2.81 21.83 -23.68
C ALA A 103 -1.79 21.31 -24.72
N ALA A 104 -1.70 21.98 -25.87
CA ALA A 104 -0.76 21.63 -26.96
C ALA A 104 0.73 21.82 -26.59
N ARG A 105 1.01 22.55 -25.50
CA ARG A 105 2.38 22.81 -25.01
C ARG A 105 2.77 22.03 -23.77
N GLY A 106 2.01 20.99 -23.38
CA GLY A 106 2.28 20.25 -22.16
C GLY A 106 2.12 21.10 -20.87
N GLY A 107 1.47 22.25 -21.00
CA GLY A 107 1.45 23.28 -19.99
C GLY A 107 0.36 23.10 -18.93
N HIS A 108 0.53 22.12 -18.07
CA HIS A 108 0.12 22.33 -16.69
C HIS A 108 1.25 23.05 -16.00
N ALA A 109 1.01 24.23 -15.44
CA ALA A 109 2.01 25.04 -14.75
C ALA A 109 2.78 24.14 -13.75
N GLY A 110 4.10 23.98 -13.96
CA GLY A 110 4.98 23.17 -13.13
C GLY A 110 5.27 21.74 -13.60
N ARG A 111 4.89 21.32 -14.83
CA ARG A 111 5.26 20.00 -15.38
C ARG A 111 6.56 20.09 -16.19
N VAL A 112 7.51 19.25 -15.86
CA VAL A 112 8.68 18.98 -16.72
C VAL A 112 8.15 18.29 -17.99
N THR A 113 8.15 19.02 -19.12
CA THR A 113 7.97 18.43 -20.45
C THR A 113 9.21 17.62 -20.78
N LEU A 114 9.12 16.31 -20.63
CA LEU A 114 10.22 15.41 -20.94
C LEU A 114 10.24 15.16 -22.46
N PRO A 115 11.45 14.96 -23.08
CA PRO A 115 11.62 14.95 -24.55
C PRO A 115 10.94 13.82 -25.32
N TRP A 116 10.15 12.94 -24.68
CA TRP A 116 9.50 11.76 -25.25
C TRP A 116 8.01 11.93 -25.54
N ASP A 117 7.49 13.17 -25.55
CA ASP A 117 6.08 13.42 -25.86
C ASP A 117 5.74 13.36 -27.36
N GLU A 118 6.74 13.09 -28.21
CA GLU A 118 6.55 13.03 -29.66
C GLU A 118 6.07 11.65 -30.10
N GLY A 119 4.86 11.56 -30.64
CA GLY A 119 4.38 10.41 -31.44
C GLY A 119 3.37 9.50 -30.74
N TYR A 120 2.94 9.76 -29.52
CA TYR A 120 1.92 8.95 -28.86
C TYR A 120 0.50 9.47 -29.09
N GLU A 121 -0.47 8.55 -29.18
CA GLU A 121 -1.87 8.88 -29.44
C GLU A 121 -2.67 9.10 -28.15
N TYR A 122 -2.17 8.56 -27.02
CA TYR A 122 -2.86 8.58 -25.73
C TYR A 122 -1.92 8.99 -24.61
N TRP A 123 -2.47 9.72 -23.64
CA TRP A 123 -1.82 10.04 -22.38
C TRP A 123 -2.65 9.49 -21.23
N TRP A 124 -1.97 8.98 -20.23
CA TRP A 124 -2.59 8.58 -18.97
C TRP A 124 -2.16 9.56 -17.91
N ASP A 125 -3.08 10.38 -17.43
CA ASP A 125 -2.86 11.18 -16.25
C ASP A 125 -2.81 10.28 -15.02
N LEU A 126 -1.73 10.37 -14.22
CA LEU A 126 -1.48 9.55 -13.05
C LEU A 126 -1.65 10.39 -11.79
N SER A 127 -2.36 9.83 -10.81
CA SER A 127 -2.62 10.47 -9.51
C SER A 127 -2.70 9.42 -8.40
N GLU A 128 -2.90 9.87 -7.16
CA GLU A 128 -3.11 9.03 -5.99
C GLU A 128 -2.10 7.86 -5.90
N VAL A 129 -0.82 8.21 -6.01
CA VAL A 129 0.27 7.22 -6.01
C VAL A 129 0.46 6.63 -4.62
N ALA A 130 0.60 5.31 -4.54
CA ALA A 130 0.96 4.58 -3.33
C ALA A 130 2.16 3.68 -3.61
N CYS A 131 3.29 3.95 -2.94
CA CYS A 131 4.50 3.14 -3.02
C CYS A 131 4.45 2.01 -1.98
N PHE A 132 4.87 0.81 -2.35
CA PHE A 132 4.88 -0.34 -1.45
C PHE A 132 6.20 -0.44 -0.69
N ASP A 133 6.15 -0.60 0.62
CA ASP A 133 7.32 -0.89 1.45
C ASP A 133 7.98 -2.22 1.05
N GLN A 134 7.16 -3.19 0.65
CA GLN A 134 7.60 -4.49 0.16
C GLN A 134 7.13 -4.71 -1.29
N PRO A 135 8.00 -4.48 -2.29
CA PRO A 135 7.68 -4.72 -3.69
C PRO A 135 7.32 -6.17 -3.98
N ILE A 136 6.24 -6.41 -4.72
CA ILE A 136 5.66 -7.73 -4.98
C ILE A 136 6.28 -8.33 -6.25
N PRO A 137 6.94 -9.50 -6.19
CA PRO A 137 7.49 -10.18 -7.36
C PRO A 137 6.41 -10.47 -8.41
N CYS A 138 6.67 -10.11 -9.66
CA CYS A 138 5.74 -10.39 -10.76
C CYS A 138 6.47 -10.67 -12.07
N ARG A 139 5.76 -11.34 -12.99
CA ARG A 139 6.16 -11.43 -14.39
C ARG A 139 5.39 -10.36 -15.17
N GLY A 140 6.02 -9.20 -15.36
CA GLY A 140 5.42 -8.09 -16.10
C GLY A 140 5.30 -8.38 -17.59
N ASN A 141 4.39 -7.66 -18.23
CA ASN A 141 4.17 -7.66 -19.68
C ASN A 141 4.27 -6.22 -20.23
N VAL A 142 4.30 -6.10 -21.53
CA VAL A 142 4.29 -4.80 -22.22
C VAL A 142 2.86 -4.22 -22.20
N GLY A 143 2.75 -2.91 -22.03
CA GLY A 143 1.46 -2.21 -22.00
C GLY A 143 0.71 -2.41 -20.69
N MET A 144 -0.60 -2.18 -20.74
CA MET A 144 -1.51 -2.56 -19.65
C MET A 144 -1.84 -4.05 -19.76
N TRP A 145 -1.71 -4.79 -18.67
CA TRP A 145 -1.95 -6.24 -18.64
C TRP A 145 -2.77 -6.63 -17.41
N GLN A 146 -3.46 -7.78 -17.53
CA GLN A 146 -4.25 -8.33 -16.43
C GLN A 146 -3.38 -9.19 -15.51
N MET A 147 -3.54 -9.00 -14.21
CA MET A 147 -2.90 -9.82 -13.18
C MET A 147 -3.67 -11.13 -12.98
N SER A 148 -2.98 -12.18 -12.52
CA SER A 148 -3.68 -13.34 -11.96
C SER A 148 -4.47 -12.93 -10.71
N GLU A 149 -5.51 -13.68 -10.38
CA GLU A 149 -6.34 -13.40 -9.19
C GLU A 149 -5.49 -13.34 -7.91
N SER A 150 -4.58 -14.29 -7.72
CA SER A 150 -3.68 -14.33 -6.55
C SER A 150 -2.78 -13.08 -6.47
N LEU A 151 -2.26 -12.59 -7.60
CA LEU A 151 -1.44 -11.38 -7.64
C LEU A 151 -2.29 -10.14 -7.39
N ALA A 152 -3.50 -10.08 -7.95
CA ALA A 152 -4.44 -8.98 -7.76
C ALA A 152 -4.85 -8.82 -6.28
N VAL A 153 -5.06 -9.92 -5.57
CA VAL A 153 -5.33 -9.92 -4.12
C VAL A 153 -4.15 -9.32 -3.35
N GLN A 154 -2.91 -9.77 -3.62
CA GLN A 154 -1.72 -9.26 -2.96
C GLN A 154 -1.51 -7.76 -3.21
N VAL A 155 -1.67 -7.32 -4.46
CA VAL A 155 -1.54 -5.90 -4.85
C VAL A 155 -2.61 -5.05 -4.19
N THR A 156 -3.86 -5.53 -4.15
CA THR A 156 -4.96 -4.78 -3.51
C THR A 156 -4.73 -4.65 -2.00
N ALA A 157 -4.27 -5.70 -1.35
CA ALA A 157 -3.90 -5.66 0.07
C ALA A 157 -2.75 -4.67 0.34
N ALA A 158 -1.69 -4.75 -0.45
CA ALA A 158 -0.55 -3.83 -0.33
C ALA A 158 -0.96 -2.37 -0.57
N ASP A 159 -1.86 -2.10 -1.53
CA ASP A 159 -2.40 -0.76 -1.77
C ASP A 159 -3.18 -0.21 -0.57
N VAL A 160 -4.03 -1.02 0.04
CA VAL A 160 -4.75 -0.63 1.27
C VAL A 160 -3.77 -0.27 2.37
N LEU A 161 -2.75 -1.10 2.59
CA LEU A 161 -1.75 -0.87 3.65
C LEU A 161 -0.88 0.35 3.38
N ALA A 162 -0.46 0.58 2.14
CA ALA A 162 0.36 1.73 1.76
C ALA A 162 -0.37 3.08 1.90
N ARG A 163 -1.71 3.06 1.91
CA ARG A 163 -2.55 4.27 1.99
C ARG A 163 -3.20 4.49 3.34
N CYS A 164 -3.08 3.54 4.27
CA CYS A 164 -3.82 3.59 5.54
C CYS A 164 -3.27 4.61 6.54
N VAL A 165 -2.04 5.09 6.37
CA VAL A 165 -1.45 6.08 7.29
C VAL A 165 -2.26 7.37 7.26
N GLY A 166 -2.75 7.80 8.41
CA GLY A 166 -3.65 8.94 8.55
C GLY A 166 -5.14 8.59 8.39
N ASP A 167 -5.50 7.36 7.96
CA ASP A 167 -6.90 6.91 7.95
C ASP A 167 -7.49 6.94 9.35
N GLN A 168 -8.69 7.48 9.46
CA GLN A 168 -9.40 7.50 10.74
C GLN A 168 -10.09 6.15 10.95
N VAL A 169 -9.86 5.55 12.13
CA VAL A 169 -10.44 4.27 12.54
C VAL A 169 -11.53 4.56 13.59
N VAL A 170 -12.76 4.68 13.12
CA VAL A 170 -13.92 5.05 13.96
C VAL A 170 -14.73 3.82 14.36
N THR A 171 -14.82 2.83 13.49
CA THR A 171 -15.61 1.62 13.66
C THR A 171 -14.77 0.36 13.64
N ALA A 172 -15.28 -0.73 14.19
CA ALA A 172 -14.65 -2.05 14.04
C ALA A 172 -14.47 -2.46 12.57
N ALA A 173 -15.39 -2.03 11.68
CA ALA A 173 -15.28 -2.29 10.24
C ALA A 173 -14.07 -1.59 9.60
N ASP A 174 -13.72 -0.35 10.04
CA ASP A 174 -12.54 0.35 9.56
C ASP A 174 -11.27 -0.43 9.94
N ALA A 175 -11.18 -0.87 11.19
CA ALA A 175 -10.07 -1.70 11.67
C ALA A 175 -10.01 -3.04 10.93
N ALA A 176 -11.15 -3.75 10.80
CA ALA A 176 -11.22 -5.04 10.13
C ALA A 176 -10.76 -4.96 8.67
N ARG A 177 -11.09 -3.88 7.94
CA ARG A 177 -10.62 -3.64 6.57
C ARG A 177 -9.09 -3.64 6.50
N LEU A 178 -8.42 -2.96 7.42
CA LEU A 178 -6.96 -2.88 7.47
C LEU A 178 -6.34 -4.23 7.87
N PHE A 179 -6.93 -4.92 8.84
CA PHE A 179 -6.44 -6.23 9.27
C PHE A 179 -6.65 -7.31 8.18
N HIS A 180 -7.77 -7.31 7.48
CA HIS A 180 -7.95 -8.21 6.32
C HIS A 180 -6.88 -7.98 5.24
N ALA A 181 -6.47 -6.73 5.00
CA ALA A 181 -5.38 -6.44 4.09
C ALA A 181 -4.01 -6.94 4.62
N ALA A 182 -3.82 -7.02 5.94
CA ALA A 182 -2.60 -7.49 6.56
C ALA A 182 -2.51 -9.02 6.69
N VAL A 183 -3.64 -9.76 6.71
CA VAL A 183 -3.66 -11.24 6.85
C VAL A 183 -2.72 -11.96 5.89
N PRO A 184 -2.56 -11.59 4.59
CA PRO A 184 -1.62 -12.24 3.68
C PRO A 184 -0.18 -12.29 4.20
N ILE A 185 0.23 -11.38 5.10
CA ILE A 185 1.55 -11.36 5.72
C ILE A 185 1.75 -12.60 6.64
N ALA A 186 0.69 -13.04 7.31
CA ALA A 186 0.71 -14.25 8.15
C ALA A 186 0.68 -15.54 7.33
N GLY A 187 0.29 -15.49 6.06
CA GLY A 187 0.12 -16.66 5.19
C GLY A 187 -1.02 -17.56 5.68
N ALA A 188 -0.74 -18.87 5.77
CA ALA A 188 -1.71 -19.85 6.25
C ALA A 188 -1.72 -20.02 7.78
N ARG A 189 -0.98 -19.18 8.52
CA ARG A 189 -0.87 -19.25 9.98
C ARG A 189 -1.76 -18.21 10.65
N GLU A 190 -2.05 -18.45 11.90
CA GLU A 190 -2.64 -17.43 12.76
C GLU A 190 -1.59 -16.36 13.04
N GLY A 191 -1.87 -15.11 12.66
CA GLY A 191 -1.03 -13.96 12.94
C GLY A 191 -1.73 -13.04 13.94
N PHE A 192 -0.98 -12.52 14.91
CA PHE A 192 -1.46 -11.49 15.80
C PHE A 192 -0.89 -10.13 15.36
N PHE A 193 -1.78 -9.17 15.17
CA PHE A 193 -1.47 -7.85 14.65
C PHE A 193 -1.83 -6.76 15.63
N MET A 194 -1.14 -5.62 15.54
CA MET A 194 -1.45 -4.40 16.27
C MET A 194 -1.47 -3.22 15.31
N LEU A 195 -2.50 -2.38 15.40
CA LEU A 195 -2.66 -1.13 14.67
C LEU A 195 -2.46 0.04 15.64
N PRO A 196 -1.38 0.83 15.51
CA PRO A 196 -1.14 1.99 16.35
C PRO A 196 -1.95 3.19 15.88
N LEU A 197 -2.58 3.90 16.79
CA LEU A 197 -3.40 5.08 16.53
C LEU A 197 -2.88 6.30 17.30
N ASP A 198 -3.07 7.49 16.71
CA ASP A 198 -2.83 8.78 17.34
C ASP A 198 -3.96 9.22 18.28
N ASP A 199 -3.87 10.45 18.83
CA ASP A 199 -4.89 11.04 19.71
C ASP A 199 -6.25 11.22 19.03
N ALA A 200 -6.29 11.33 17.70
CA ALA A 200 -7.52 11.49 16.92
C ALA A 200 -8.07 10.15 16.39
N GLY A 201 -7.48 9.02 16.79
CA GLY A 201 -7.85 7.69 16.29
C GLY A 201 -7.41 7.44 14.84
N ARG A 202 -6.34 8.10 14.38
CA ARG A 202 -5.80 7.88 13.04
C ARG A 202 -4.67 6.87 13.07
N ALA A 203 -4.60 6.03 12.05
CA ALA A 203 -3.53 5.05 11.89
C ALA A 203 -2.16 5.74 11.73
N LEU A 204 -1.22 5.41 12.60
CA LEU A 204 0.17 5.90 12.55
C LEU A 204 1.04 5.08 11.60
N SER A 205 0.67 3.83 11.37
CA SER A 205 1.29 2.92 10.41
C SER A 205 0.26 1.89 9.91
N ALA A 206 0.67 1.07 8.95
CA ALA A 206 -0.03 -0.19 8.65
C ALA A 206 -0.06 -1.10 9.88
N PRO A 207 -1.00 -2.08 9.96
CA PRO A 207 -1.00 -3.09 11.00
C PRO A 207 0.35 -3.81 11.08
N VAL A 208 0.91 -3.87 12.28
CA VAL A 208 2.19 -4.53 12.56
C VAL A 208 1.93 -5.97 12.95
N LEU A 209 2.57 -6.93 12.28
CA LEU A 209 2.56 -8.33 12.70
C LEU A 209 3.44 -8.48 13.94
N VAL A 210 2.83 -8.78 15.08
CA VAL A 210 3.51 -8.91 16.38
C VAL A 210 3.98 -10.35 16.61
N SER A 211 3.13 -11.33 16.31
CA SER A 211 3.49 -12.75 16.45
C SER A 211 2.83 -13.62 15.38
N LEU A 212 3.46 -14.77 15.13
CA LEU A 212 2.95 -15.82 14.23
C LEU A 212 2.82 -17.11 15.02
N GLY A 213 1.64 -17.69 15.00
CA GLY A 213 1.38 -19.02 15.58
C GLY A 213 2.19 -20.13 14.89
N ALA A 214 2.37 -21.25 15.60
CA ALA A 214 2.87 -22.46 15.00
C ALA A 214 1.88 -22.99 13.94
N GLN A 215 2.35 -23.83 13.00
CA GLN A 215 1.49 -24.38 11.92
C GLN A 215 0.26 -25.16 12.44
N THR A 216 0.26 -25.58 13.69
CA THR A 216 -0.78 -26.40 14.31
C THR A 216 -1.30 -25.86 15.63
N GLY A 217 -1.11 -24.57 15.95
CA GLY A 217 -1.49 -24.01 17.24
C GLY A 217 -1.82 -22.52 17.20
N THR A 218 -2.48 -22.06 18.24
CA THR A 218 -2.82 -20.65 18.47
C THR A 218 -1.57 -19.79 18.57
N ALA A 219 -1.63 -18.58 18.08
CA ALA A 219 -0.59 -17.58 18.30
C ALA A 219 -0.63 -17.16 19.78
N ALA A 220 0.31 -17.67 20.57
CA ALA A 220 0.52 -17.08 21.90
C ALA A 220 1.01 -15.66 21.71
N VAL A 221 0.22 -14.69 22.17
CA VAL A 221 0.58 -13.28 22.18
C VAL A 221 1.43 -12.99 23.39
N ASP A 222 2.59 -12.38 23.18
CA ASP A 222 3.35 -11.75 24.25
C ASP A 222 2.92 -10.28 24.37
N PRO A 223 2.24 -9.90 25.47
CA PRO A 223 1.83 -8.51 25.66
C PRO A 223 3.00 -7.52 25.63
N GLY A 224 4.19 -7.94 26.06
CA GLY A 224 5.40 -7.11 26.01
C GLY A 224 5.77 -6.73 24.58
N GLU A 225 5.63 -7.64 23.62
CA GLU A 225 5.88 -7.38 22.21
C GLU A 225 4.85 -6.39 21.64
N VAL A 226 3.56 -6.55 21.96
CA VAL A 226 2.48 -5.64 21.51
C VAL A 226 2.79 -4.21 21.95
N PHE A 227 3.07 -4.02 23.23
CA PHE A 227 3.30 -2.67 23.77
C PHE A 227 4.67 -2.11 23.40
N ARG A 228 5.67 -2.95 23.17
CA ARG A 228 6.94 -2.50 22.59
C ARG A 228 6.74 -1.86 21.23
N GLU A 229 5.99 -2.49 20.33
CA GLU A 229 5.70 -1.93 19.01
C GLU A 229 4.79 -0.69 19.10
N ALA A 230 3.80 -0.69 20.00
CA ALA A 230 2.96 0.48 20.25
C ALA A 230 3.77 1.70 20.69
N LEU A 231 4.70 1.51 21.63
CA LEU A 231 5.58 2.58 22.13
C LEU A 231 6.56 3.08 21.07
N LYS A 232 7.13 2.18 20.26
CA LYS A 232 7.99 2.56 19.12
C LYS A 232 7.23 3.43 18.11
N ALA A 233 5.98 3.11 17.83
CA ALA A 233 5.12 3.87 16.94
C ALA A 233 4.63 5.21 17.55
N GLY A 234 4.83 5.44 18.85
CA GLY A 234 4.29 6.60 19.55
C GLY A 234 2.77 6.57 19.72
N ALA A 235 2.18 5.37 19.73
CA ALA A 235 0.74 5.19 19.81
C ALA A 235 0.12 5.79 21.08
N ARG A 236 -1.02 6.45 20.91
CA ARG A 236 -1.90 6.89 22.00
C ARG A 236 -2.96 5.87 22.33
N SER A 237 -3.37 5.13 21.31
CA SER A 237 -4.26 3.98 21.45
C SER A 237 -3.90 2.90 20.43
N ILE A 238 -4.40 1.70 20.66
CA ILE A 238 -4.19 0.55 19.78
C ILE A 238 -5.51 -0.17 19.52
N VAL A 239 -5.61 -0.76 18.33
CA VAL A 239 -6.49 -1.87 18.03
C VAL A 239 -5.61 -3.09 17.79
N VAL A 240 -6.00 -4.23 18.37
CA VAL A 240 -5.32 -5.50 18.09
C VAL A 240 -6.22 -6.41 17.26
N ALA A 241 -5.64 -7.34 16.54
CA ALA A 241 -6.39 -8.35 15.82
C ALA A 241 -5.59 -9.63 15.65
N HIS A 242 -6.30 -10.73 15.43
CA HIS A 242 -5.72 -11.94 14.88
C HIS A 242 -6.64 -12.54 13.82
N ASN A 243 -6.07 -13.34 12.95
CA ASN A 243 -6.86 -14.05 11.96
C ASN A 243 -7.08 -15.49 12.38
N HIS A 244 -8.30 -16.00 12.12
CA HIS A 244 -8.58 -17.42 12.19
C HIS A 244 -8.47 -18.07 10.81
N PRO A 245 -7.44 -18.90 10.54
CA PRO A 245 -7.31 -19.60 9.27
C PRO A 245 -8.47 -20.54 8.94
N SER A 246 -9.23 -20.96 9.96
CA SER A 246 -10.45 -21.80 9.79
C SER A 246 -11.56 -21.08 9.03
N GLY A 247 -11.57 -19.75 9.01
CA GLY A 247 -12.64 -18.94 8.43
C GLY A 247 -13.81 -18.67 9.38
N ASP A 248 -13.75 -19.10 10.64
CA ASP A 248 -14.73 -18.81 11.70
C ASP A 248 -14.14 -17.77 12.67
N PRO A 249 -14.69 -16.52 12.73
CA PRO A 249 -14.17 -15.46 13.59
C PRO A 249 -14.67 -15.56 15.04
N THR A 250 -15.33 -16.64 15.43
CA THR A 250 -15.85 -16.81 16.80
C THR A 250 -14.69 -16.79 17.81
N PRO A 251 -14.73 -15.92 18.84
CA PRO A 251 -13.66 -15.81 19.83
C PRO A 251 -13.58 -17.06 20.69
N SER A 252 -12.36 -17.54 20.93
CA SER A 252 -12.08 -18.60 21.89
C SER A 252 -11.98 -18.03 23.31
N LYS A 253 -12.01 -18.93 24.30
CA LYS A 253 -11.73 -18.54 25.70
C LYS A 253 -10.32 -17.95 25.89
N ALA A 254 -9.36 -18.43 25.10
CA ALA A 254 -7.99 -17.93 25.12
C ALA A 254 -7.91 -16.49 24.58
N ASP A 255 -8.66 -16.17 23.52
CA ASP A 255 -8.71 -14.82 22.95
C ASP A 255 -9.29 -13.82 23.96
N ILE A 256 -10.35 -14.21 24.66
CA ILE A 256 -10.97 -13.39 25.72
C ILE A 256 -9.97 -13.16 26.87
N ALA A 257 -9.25 -14.19 27.30
CA ALA A 257 -8.27 -14.07 28.36
C ALA A 257 -7.09 -13.19 27.98
N ALA A 258 -6.54 -13.38 26.75
CA ALA A 258 -5.46 -12.54 26.22
C ALA A 258 -5.90 -11.08 26.08
N THR A 259 -7.14 -10.84 25.66
CA THR A 259 -7.71 -9.49 25.56
C THR A 259 -7.78 -8.80 26.90
N ALA A 260 -8.23 -9.49 27.94
CA ALA A 260 -8.28 -8.95 29.30
C ALA A 260 -6.88 -8.57 29.83
N GLU A 261 -5.87 -9.43 29.59
CA GLU A 261 -4.49 -9.15 29.98
C GLU A 261 -3.93 -7.93 29.25
N LEU A 262 -4.13 -7.83 27.93
CA LEU A 262 -3.71 -6.67 27.13
C LEU A 262 -4.37 -5.38 27.61
N LYS A 263 -5.67 -5.41 27.89
CA LYS A 263 -6.42 -4.25 28.40
C LYS A 263 -5.88 -3.78 29.75
N ASP A 264 -5.60 -4.69 30.68
CA ASP A 264 -5.02 -4.34 31.99
C ASP A 264 -3.64 -3.68 31.84
N LEU A 265 -2.80 -4.18 30.95
CA LEU A 265 -1.49 -3.59 30.67
C LEU A 265 -1.60 -2.23 29.97
N ALA A 266 -2.53 -2.08 29.03
CA ALA A 266 -2.81 -0.82 28.34
C ALA A 266 -3.13 0.30 29.34
N VAL A 267 -4.00 0.02 30.32
CA VAL A 267 -4.35 0.95 31.41
C VAL A 267 -3.11 1.38 32.19
N ARG A 268 -2.23 0.44 32.55
CA ARG A 268 -1.00 0.72 33.29
C ARG A 268 -0.01 1.57 32.50
N LEU A 269 0.06 1.36 31.19
CA LEU A 269 0.93 2.10 30.28
C LEU A 269 0.32 3.42 29.79
N LYS A 270 -0.95 3.70 30.15
CA LYS A 270 -1.72 4.87 29.68
C LYS A 270 -1.84 4.91 28.14
N ILE A 271 -1.97 3.75 27.53
CA ILE A 271 -2.28 3.57 26.11
C ILE A 271 -3.74 3.14 26.03
N GLY A 272 -4.54 3.78 25.17
CA GLY A 272 -5.93 3.38 24.96
C GLY A 272 -5.99 1.99 24.31
N PHE A 273 -6.82 1.10 24.83
CA PHE A 273 -7.13 -0.18 24.19
C PHE A 273 -8.53 -0.05 23.58
N VAL A 274 -8.59 0.08 22.24
CA VAL A 274 -9.84 0.42 21.53
C VAL A 274 -10.66 -0.82 21.26
N ASP A 275 -10.05 -1.86 20.68
CA ASP A 275 -10.75 -3.09 20.31
C ASP A 275 -9.77 -4.26 20.10
N HIS A 276 -10.34 -5.46 20.12
CA HIS A 276 -9.72 -6.68 19.60
C HIS A 276 -10.62 -7.28 18.53
N VAL A 277 -10.15 -7.26 17.30
CA VAL A 277 -10.90 -7.69 16.12
C VAL A 277 -10.40 -9.06 15.66
N ILE A 278 -11.28 -10.05 15.58
CA ILE A 278 -10.95 -11.36 15.01
C ILE A 278 -11.41 -11.38 13.56
N VAL A 279 -10.48 -11.60 12.65
CA VAL A 279 -10.80 -11.62 11.22
C VAL A 279 -10.79 -13.06 10.68
N ALA A 280 -11.76 -13.39 9.86
CA ALA A 280 -11.88 -14.70 9.26
C ALA A 280 -11.25 -14.72 7.87
N GLY A 281 -10.16 -15.44 7.69
CA GLY A 281 -9.58 -15.82 6.41
C GLY A 281 -9.80 -14.84 5.25
N SER A 282 -10.43 -15.33 4.17
CA SER A 282 -10.60 -14.58 2.92
C SER A 282 -11.99 -13.94 2.71
N ASN A 283 -12.92 -14.06 3.67
CA ASN A 283 -14.35 -13.76 3.44
C ASN A 283 -14.88 -12.46 4.06
N SER A 284 -14.06 -11.51 4.40
CA SER A 284 -14.43 -10.21 5.00
C SER A 284 -15.21 -10.31 6.34
N ALA A 285 -15.44 -11.50 6.87
CA ALA A 285 -16.11 -11.69 8.15
C ALA A 285 -15.17 -11.32 9.30
N TYR A 286 -15.69 -10.65 10.31
CA TYR A 286 -14.97 -10.32 11.52
C TYR A 286 -15.89 -10.34 12.73
N VAL A 287 -15.30 -10.41 13.92
CA VAL A 287 -15.94 -10.17 15.21
C VAL A 287 -15.12 -9.11 15.96
N SER A 288 -15.81 -8.12 16.51
CA SER A 288 -15.25 -7.12 17.42
C SER A 288 -15.61 -7.49 18.84
N LEU A 289 -14.62 -7.65 19.72
CA LEU A 289 -14.86 -7.96 21.12
C LEU A 289 -15.42 -6.75 21.89
N ALA A 290 -15.21 -5.53 21.38
CA ALA A 290 -15.86 -4.34 21.93
C ALA A 290 -17.36 -4.32 21.60
N GLU A 291 -17.75 -4.62 20.37
CA GLU A 291 -19.16 -4.68 19.95
C GLU A 291 -19.92 -5.84 20.64
N GLU A 292 -19.22 -6.95 20.92
CA GLU A 292 -19.78 -8.08 21.68
C GLU A 292 -19.88 -7.81 23.20
N GLY A 293 -19.40 -6.64 23.67
CA GLY A 293 -19.45 -6.27 25.08
C GLY A 293 -18.49 -7.06 25.98
N VAL A 294 -17.42 -7.60 25.40
CA VAL A 294 -16.35 -8.33 26.11
C VAL A 294 -15.29 -7.37 26.68
N LEU A 295 -15.21 -6.15 26.15
CA LEU A 295 -14.25 -5.11 26.57
C LEU A 295 -14.80 -4.14 27.60
#